data_90ba78a6453e3526dd849f9713a7aa87
#
_entry.id   90ba78a6453e3526dd849f9713a7aa87
#
_cell.length_a   1.000
_cell.length_b   1.000
_cell.length_c   1.000
_cell.angle_alpha   90.00
_cell.angle_beta   90.00
_cell.angle_gamma   90.00
#
_symmetry.space_group_name_H-M   'P 1'
#
loop_
_entity.id
_entity.type
_entity.pdbx_description
1 polymer ?
#
loop_
_entity_poly.entity_id
_entity_poly.type
_entity_poly.pdbx_seq_one_letter_code
_entity_poly.pdbx_strand_id
1 'polypeptide(L)'
;MPSGTIRGRFVRSSPGVLMGQSYETRSAQWWFHRVLLAVLVCSVFMVFLVLRCQAEWKKAEYAPMGSFSGVATLVADPVLVNAASRSSAVRAVFQLEGWRFQATLYGGSARRVAQHLAGESVYLTGERGEVSATQKHRRATQHIVGQLTNVQVASTWSDGSAFTRATNRIRRLLATGASRLPANEAALFLGLVIGDDRNQPREMINAFRDSGLSHLTAVSGQNIAFVLAAAAPLLTRMRPRARLVATLFVLAWFTVLTRAEPSVLRAAAMAAISVLCFTAGWQVKSLAVLALCVAGLVVIDPMLMWQVGFWMSSGATAGLIVLMKPLQRFFQSCHVPGLIAQPLATTTAAQIGTALPMYMAFGRVSPIGLITNLFAVPIAGVVMLVGLPVCLVAGMMSAGLGDMVMLPMRFGVRWVWWVAVIGQRCAKLMA
;
A
#
# COMPACT_ATOMS: atom_id res chain seq x y z
N MET A 1 68.71 -75.17 -12.72
CA MET A 1 68.96 -73.96 -13.52
C MET A 1 67.64 -73.51 -14.08
N PRO A 2 67.12 -72.39 -13.67
CA PRO A 2 66.27 -71.63 -14.50
C PRO A 2 66.59 -70.13 -14.45
N SER A 3 66.42 -69.50 -15.59
CA SER A 3 66.59 -68.11 -15.96
C SER A 3 65.48 -67.20 -15.38
N GLY A 4 65.90 -66.18 -14.64
CA GLY A 4 64.97 -65.14 -14.19
C GLY A 4 64.72 -64.07 -15.21
N THR A 5 63.43 -63.75 -15.44
CA THR A 5 62.98 -62.65 -16.31
C THR A 5 62.51 -61.50 -15.41
N ILE A 6 63.22 -60.37 -15.45
CA ILE A 6 62.82 -59.13 -14.78
C ILE A 6 61.73 -58.43 -15.61
N ARG A 7 60.50 -58.32 -15.06
CA ARG A 7 59.43 -57.51 -15.62
C ARG A 7 59.48 -56.10 -15.04
N GLY A 8 59.87 -55.13 -15.88
CA GLY A 8 59.74 -53.71 -15.52
C GLY A 8 58.27 -53.28 -15.42
N ARG A 9 57.90 -52.69 -14.30
CA ARG A 9 56.58 -52.04 -14.09
C ARG A 9 56.60 -50.63 -14.68
N PHE A 10 55.92 -50.45 -15.77
CA PHE A 10 55.57 -49.10 -16.28
C PHE A 10 54.50 -48.50 -15.34
N VAL A 11 54.88 -47.44 -14.63
CA VAL A 11 53.93 -46.60 -13.91
C VAL A 11 53.22 -45.70 -14.95
N ARG A 12 51.95 -45.99 -15.24
CA ARG A 12 51.07 -45.08 -16.00
C ARG A 12 50.74 -43.89 -15.13
N SER A 13 51.30 -42.72 -15.43
CA SER A 13 50.85 -41.44 -14.89
C SER A 13 49.47 -41.12 -15.46
N SER A 14 48.50 -41.04 -14.58
CA SER A 14 47.10 -40.69 -14.91
C SER A 14 46.99 -39.22 -15.38
N PRO A 15 46.39 -38.92 -16.56
CA PRO A 15 46.21 -37.53 -17.00
C PRO A 15 45.02 -36.80 -16.34
N GLY A 16 44.52 -37.31 -15.21
CA GLY A 16 43.29 -36.80 -14.58
C GLY A 16 43.43 -35.56 -13.70
N VAL A 17 44.65 -35.18 -13.29
CA VAL A 17 44.82 -34.09 -12.28
C VAL A 17 44.91 -32.71 -12.90
N LEU A 18 45.22 -32.57 -14.18
CA LEU A 18 45.34 -31.25 -14.82
C LEU A 18 44.01 -30.71 -15.41
N MET A 19 42.96 -31.54 -15.59
CA MET A 19 41.65 -31.09 -16.06
C MET A 19 40.76 -30.52 -14.97
N GLY A 20 40.93 -30.85 -13.68
CA GLY A 20 40.14 -30.35 -12.58
C GLY A 20 40.40 -28.87 -12.27
N GLN A 21 41.64 -28.43 -12.33
CA GLN A 21 42.00 -27.04 -12.02
C GLN A 21 41.54 -26.02 -13.06
N SER A 22 41.39 -26.40 -14.33
CA SER A 22 40.92 -25.51 -15.38
C SER A 22 39.41 -25.28 -15.35
N TYR A 23 38.60 -26.17 -14.77
CA TYR A 23 37.15 -26.03 -14.62
C TYR A 23 36.79 -25.17 -13.41
N GLU A 24 37.51 -25.29 -12.28
CA GLU A 24 37.27 -24.45 -11.09
C GLU A 24 37.65 -22.99 -11.34
N THR A 25 38.72 -22.70 -12.04
CA THR A 25 39.13 -21.33 -12.38
C THR A 25 38.16 -20.67 -13.36
N ARG A 26 37.62 -21.38 -14.36
CA ARG A 26 36.61 -20.88 -15.31
C ARG A 26 35.26 -20.61 -14.61
N SER A 27 34.86 -21.46 -13.68
CA SER A 27 33.60 -21.22 -12.91
C SER A 27 33.72 -20.03 -11.99
N ALA A 28 34.86 -19.83 -11.33
CA ALA A 28 35.15 -18.68 -10.47
C ALA A 28 35.20 -17.36 -11.26
N GLN A 29 35.86 -17.34 -12.42
CA GLN A 29 35.90 -16.17 -13.30
C GLN A 29 34.51 -15.81 -13.82
N TRP A 30 33.70 -16.79 -14.24
CA TRP A 30 32.35 -16.58 -14.72
C TRP A 30 31.44 -16.01 -13.62
N TRP A 31 31.58 -16.50 -12.37
CA TRP A 31 30.89 -15.97 -11.18
C TRP A 31 31.32 -14.54 -10.89
N PHE A 32 32.60 -14.24 -10.93
CA PHE A 32 33.16 -12.93 -10.69
C PHE A 32 32.65 -11.90 -11.72
N HIS A 33 32.62 -12.23 -13.01
CA HIS A 33 32.07 -11.34 -14.04
C HIS A 33 30.58 -11.07 -13.85
N ARG A 34 29.79 -12.07 -13.43
CA ARG A 34 28.36 -11.87 -13.13
C ARG A 34 28.14 -10.97 -11.92
N VAL A 35 28.91 -11.16 -10.86
CA VAL A 35 28.85 -10.31 -9.67
C VAL A 35 29.26 -8.89 -10.02
N LEU A 36 30.36 -8.73 -10.76
CA LEU A 36 30.84 -7.41 -11.20
C LEU A 36 29.80 -6.70 -12.09
N LEU A 37 29.21 -7.42 -13.05
CA LEU A 37 28.13 -6.89 -13.91
C LEU A 37 26.90 -6.51 -13.07
N ALA A 38 26.50 -7.34 -12.11
CA ALA A 38 25.38 -7.04 -11.22
C ALA A 38 25.65 -5.80 -10.38
N VAL A 39 26.87 -5.67 -9.81
CA VAL A 39 27.29 -4.49 -9.05
C VAL A 39 27.28 -3.24 -9.92
N LEU A 40 27.81 -3.33 -11.15
CA LEU A 40 27.83 -2.22 -12.11
C LEU A 40 26.39 -1.79 -12.46
N VAL A 41 25.51 -2.74 -12.80
CA VAL A 41 24.10 -2.46 -13.11
C VAL A 41 23.39 -1.83 -11.91
N CYS A 42 23.59 -2.37 -10.70
CA CYS A 42 23.04 -1.78 -9.47
C CYS A 42 23.58 -0.36 -9.23
N SER A 43 24.87 -0.11 -9.45
CA SER A 43 25.48 1.20 -9.26
C SER A 43 24.93 2.21 -10.27
N VAL A 44 24.85 1.86 -11.56
CA VAL A 44 24.25 2.71 -12.59
C VAL A 44 22.78 3.00 -12.27
N PHE A 45 22.05 1.99 -11.84
CA PHE A 45 20.65 2.15 -11.43
C PHE A 45 20.50 3.08 -10.23
N MET A 46 21.37 2.97 -9.22
CA MET A 46 21.38 3.86 -8.06
C MET A 46 21.71 5.31 -8.45
N VAL A 47 22.70 5.53 -9.32
CA VAL A 47 23.01 6.87 -9.83
C VAL A 47 21.82 7.46 -10.59
N PHE A 48 21.19 6.68 -11.45
CA PHE A 48 19.98 7.10 -12.15
C PHE A 48 18.86 7.52 -11.19
N LEU A 49 18.61 6.72 -10.14
CA LEU A 49 17.60 7.04 -9.13
C LEU A 49 17.93 8.32 -8.35
N VAL A 50 19.20 8.51 -7.98
CA VAL A 50 19.64 9.73 -7.27
C VAL A 50 19.42 10.96 -8.14
N LEU A 51 19.80 10.90 -9.43
CA LEU A 51 19.60 12.01 -10.37
C LEU A 51 18.10 12.31 -10.58
N ARG A 52 17.27 11.29 -10.72
CA ARG A 52 15.81 11.43 -10.82
C ARG A 52 15.21 12.04 -9.55
N CYS A 53 15.65 11.58 -8.38
CA CYS A 53 15.20 12.10 -7.10
C CYS A 53 15.57 13.58 -6.95
N GLN A 54 16.82 13.96 -7.28
CA GLN A 54 17.26 15.36 -7.27
C GLN A 54 16.44 16.24 -8.23
N ALA A 55 16.11 15.72 -9.42
CA ALA A 55 15.27 16.44 -10.37
C ALA A 55 13.85 16.69 -9.82
N GLU A 56 13.25 15.71 -9.15
CA GLU A 56 11.94 15.90 -8.51
C GLU A 56 11.99 16.90 -7.33
N TRP A 57 13.06 16.87 -6.52
CA TRP A 57 13.26 17.88 -5.47
C TRP A 57 13.37 19.29 -6.02
N LYS A 58 14.13 19.48 -7.09
CA LYS A 58 14.31 20.78 -7.76
C LYS A 58 13.03 21.30 -8.42
N LYS A 59 12.13 20.41 -8.86
CA LYS A 59 10.84 20.85 -9.44
C LYS A 59 10.10 21.83 -8.53
N ALA A 60 10.11 21.61 -7.21
CA ALA A 60 9.46 22.51 -6.27
C ALA A 60 10.00 23.95 -6.30
N GLU A 61 11.27 24.15 -6.71
CA GLU A 61 11.90 25.47 -6.82
C GLU A 61 11.44 26.25 -8.06
N TYR A 62 10.96 25.54 -9.09
CA TYR A 62 10.47 26.14 -10.34
C TYR A 62 8.95 26.33 -10.36
N ALA A 63 8.26 26.01 -9.27
CA ALA A 63 6.80 26.15 -9.22
C ALA A 63 6.41 27.64 -9.32
N PRO A 64 5.41 27.98 -10.15
CA PRO A 64 4.95 29.35 -10.29
C PRO A 64 4.31 29.84 -8.97
N MET A 65 4.74 30.98 -8.48
CA MET A 65 4.22 31.63 -7.27
C MET A 65 3.38 32.86 -7.65
N GLY A 66 2.62 33.41 -6.68
CA GLY A 66 1.78 34.58 -6.85
C GLY A 66 0.32 34.28 -7.15
N SER A 67 -0.43 35.27 -7.64
CA SER A 67 -1.86 35.15 -7.89
C SER A 67 -2.18 34.08 -8.93
N PHE A 68 -3.27 33.36 -8.70
CA PHE A 68 -3.81 32.35 -9.62
C PHE A 68 -5.30 32.54 -9.81
N SER A 69 -5.75 32.38 -11.04
CA SER A 69 -7.16 32.41 -11.40
C SER A 69 -7.36 31.43 -12.57
N GLY A 70 -8.02 30.30 -12.31
CA GLY A 70 -8.18 29.25 -13.33
C GLY A 70 -8.82 27.97 -12.83
N VAL A 71 -8.82 26.98 -13.70
CA VAL A 71 -9.36 25.64 -13.39
C VAL A 71 -8.37 24.85 -12.56
N ALA A 72 -8.85 24.30 -11.46
CA ALA A 72 -8.11 23.43 -10.54
C ALA A 72 -8.80 22.10 -10.40
N THR A 73 -8.04 21.02 -10.41
CA THR A 73 -8.55 19.65 -10.24
C THR A 73 -8.17 19.12 -8.85
N LEU A 74 -9.13 18.57 -8.11
CA LEU A 74 -8.84 17.87 -6.86
C LEU A 74 -7.99 16.62 -7.13
N VAL A 75 -6.81 16.54 -6.51
CA VAL A 75 -5.92 15.37 -6.62
C VAL A 75 -6.29 14.26 -5.64
N ALA A 76 -6.67 14.65 -4.43
CA ALA A 76 -7.08 13.74 -3.36
C ALA A 76 -8.42 14.19 -2.78
N ASP A 77 -9.12 13.28 -2.12
CA ASP A 77 -10.37 13.62 -1.45
C ASP A 77 -10.10 14.62 -0.31
N PRO A 78 -10.93 15.65 -0.14
CA PRO A 78 -10.75 16.66 0.90
C PRO A 78 -10.84 16.05 2.30
N VAL A 79 -9.96 16.47 3.21
CA VAL A 79 -9.88 15.96 4.59
C VAL A 79 -10.31 17.03 5.59
N LEU A 80 -11.22 16.68 6.49
CA LEU A 80 -11.62 17.55 7.59
C LEU A 80 -10.48 17.70 8.62
N VAL A 81 -10.10 18.95 8.89
CA VAL A 81 -9.10 19.29 9.91
C VAL A 81 -9.84 19.97 11.07
N ASN A 82 -9.68 19.48 12.28
CA ASN A 82 -10.34 20.01 13.48
C ASN A 82 -11.87 19.93 13.47
N ALA A 83 -12.44 18.74 13.31
CA ALA A 83 -13.88 18.52 13.43
C ALA A 83 -14.49 18.94 14.79
N ALA A 84 -13.67 19.14 15.83
CA ALA A 84 -14.09 19.52 17.18
C ALA A 84 -14.13 21.04 17.45
N SER A 85 -13.65 21.89 16.52
CA SER A 85 -13.71 23.34 16.69
C SER A 85 -14.87 23.96 15.93
N ARG A 86 -15.39 25.12 16.42
CA ARG A 86 -16.48 25.89 15.77
C ARG A 86 -16.17 26.30 14.32
N SER A 87 -14.90 26.25 13.88
CA SER A 87 -14.46 26.47 12.51
C SER A 87 -13.86 25.18 11.96
N SER A 88 -14.69 24.30 11.37
CA SER A 88 -14.21 23.14 10.63
C SER A 88 -13.41 23.62 9.39
N ALA A 89 -12.12 23.31 9.37
CA ALA A 89 -11.26 23.55 8.23
C ALA A 89 -11.21 22.28 7.35
N VAL A 90 -11.13 22.49 6.04
CA VAL A 90 -10.96 21.42 5.06
C VAL A 90 -9.61 21.58 4.38
N ARG A 91 -8.82 20.54 4.41
CA ARG A 91 -7.56 20.45 3.66
C ARG A 91 -7.84 19.78 2.34
N ALA A 92 -7.46 20.42 1.25
CA ALA A 92 -7.58 19.88 -0.10
C ALA A 92 -6.26 20.06 -0.87
N VAL A 93 -5.97 19.15 -1.80
CA VAL A 93 -4.83 19.25 -2.71
C VAL A 93 -5.38 19.45 -4.11
N PHE A 94 -5.00 20.55 -4.72
CA PHE A 94 -5.40 20.93 -6.07
C PHE A 94 -4.24 20.81 -7.04
N GLN A 95 -4.52 20.36 -8.24
CA GLN A 95 -3.60 20.43 -9.37
C GLN A 95 -3.94 21.64 -10.21
N LEU A 96 -2.96 22.53 -10.36
CA LEU A 96 -3.04 23.79 -11.11
C LEU A 96 -1.91 23.77 -12.15
N GLU A 97 -2.24 23.85 -13.43
CA GLU A 97 -1.22 23.91 -14.50
C GLU A 97 -0.14 22.82 -14.41
N GLY A 98 -0.51 21.61 -13.96
CA GLY A 98 0.44 20.49 -13.77
C GLY A 98 1.12 20.43 -12.40
N TRP A 99 0.99 21.44 -11.54
CA TRP A 99 1.60 21.53 -10.22
C TRP A 99 0.58 21.25 -9.11
N ARG A 100 1.00 20.62 -8.01
CA ARG A 100 0.13 20.31 -6.87
C ARG A 100 0.32 21.32 -5.75
N PHE A 101 -0.78 21.98 -5.36
CA PHE A 101 -0.81 22.93 -4.24
C PHE A 101 -1.79 22.44 -3.18
N GLN A 102 -1.44 22.65 -1.92
CA GLN A 102 -2.33 22.36 -0.81
C GLN A 102 -3.05 23.62 -0.36
N ALA A 103 -4.36 23.54 -0.20
CA ALA A 103 -5.19 24.58 0.42
C ALA A 103 -5.75 24.14 1.76
N THR A 104 -5.82 25.06 2.72
CA THR A 104 -6.64 24.90 3.92
C THR A 104 -7.78 25.91 3.84
N LEU A 105 -9.00 25.41 3.71
CA LEU A 105 -10.20 26.17 3.44
C LEU A 105 -11.04 26.28 4.70
N TYR A 106 -11.76 27.40 4.85
CA TYR A 106 -12.63 27.68 5.97
C TYR A 106 -14.03 28.11 5.49
N GLY A 107 -15.03 28.02 6.37
CA GLY A 107 -16.37 28.55 6.13
C GLY A 107 -17.07 27.96 4.89
N GLY A 108 -17.63 28.81 4.05
CA GLY A 108 -18.40 28.42 2.87
C GLY A 108 -17.60 27.65 1.82
N SER A 109 -16.35 28.04 1.56
CA SER A 109 -15.45 27.34 0.64
C SER A 109 -15.12 25.94 1.14
N ALA A 110 -14.89 25.77 2.43
CA ALA A 110 -14.65 24.46 3.04
C ALA A 110 -15.86 23.52 2.85
N ARG A 111 -17.08 24.00 3.10
CA ARG A 111 -18.31 23.22 2.93
C ARG A 111 -18.51 22.77 1.49
N ARG A 112 -18.28 23.68 0.52
CA ARG A 112 -18.38 23.33 -0.91
C ARG A 112 -17.39 22.25 -1.28
N VAL A 113 -16.11 22.44 -0.96
CA VAL A 113 -15.06 21.50 -1.34
C VAL A 113 -15.22 20.13 -0.64
N ALA A 114 -15.72 20.10 0.59
CA ALA A 114 -15.95 18.84 1.33
C ALA A 114 -16.96 17.89 0.66
N GLN A 115 -17.84 18.39 -0.20
CA GLN A 115 -18.85 17.58 -0.90
C GLN A 115 -18.31 16.94 -2.19
N HIS A 116 -17.11 17.35 -2.63
CA HIS A 116 -16.51 16.92 -3.88
C HIS A 116 -15.41 15.87 -3.64
N LEU A 117 -15.11 15.13 -4.70
CA LEU A 117 -14.17 14.02 -4.66
C LEU A 117 -13.00 14.25 -5.63
N ALA A 118 -11.90 13.52 -5.44
CA ALA A 118 -10.74 13.61 -6.31
C ALA A 118 -11.10 13.39 -7.78
N GLY A 119 -10.45 14.17 -8.66
CA GLY A 119 -10.68 14.19 -10.09
C GLY A 119 -11.81 15.10 -10.55
N GLU A 120 -12.57 15.72 -9.64
CA GLU A 120 -13.51 16.79 -9.94
C GLU A 120 -12.76 18.11 -10.04
N SER A 121 -13.19 18.99 -10.96
CA SER A 121 -12.51 20.25 -11.24
C SER A 121 -13.43 21.44 -10.97
N VAL A 122 -12.81 22.53 -10.54
CA VAL A 122 -13.52 23.77 -10.20
C VAL A 122 -12.68 24.98 -10.62
N TYR A 123 -13.33 26.07 -10.95
CA TYR A 123 -12.66 27.36 -11.09
C TYR A 123 -12.38 27.96 -9.72
N LEU A 124 -11.12 28.29 -9.45
CA LEU A 124 -10.72 28.91 -8.20
C LEU A 124 -9.78 30.09 -8.43
N THR A 125 -9.80 31.01 -7.48
CA THR A 125 -8.84 32.12 -7.38
C THR A 125 -8.13 32.03 -6.02
N GLY A 126 -6.88 32.44 -5.98
CA GLY A 126 -6.10 32.43 -4.75
C GLY A 126 -4.64 32.84 -5.00
N GLU A 127 -3.84 32.78 -3.98
CA GLU A 127 -2.42 33.09 -4.02
C GLU A 127 -1.58 31.82 -3.80
N ARG A 128 -0.65 31.56 -4.72
CA ARG A 128 0.32 30.47 -4.64
C ARG A 128 1.52 30.93 -3.82
N GLY A 129 1.77 30.28 -2.71
CA GLY A 129 2.89 30.56 -1.81
C GLY A 129 3.72 29.33 -1.50
N GLU A 130 4.88 29.52 -0.89
CA GLU A 130 5.76 28.45 -0.49
C GLU A 130 5.18 27.63 0.69
N VAL A 131 5.54 26.38 0.75
CA VAL A 131 5.28 25.53 1.93
C VAL A 131 6.28 25.92 3.03
N SER A 132 5.82 25.97 4.28
CA SER A 132 6.69 26.17 5.44
C SER A 132 7.90 25.22 5.41
N ALA A 133 9.09 25.72 5.73
CA ALA A 133 10.34 24.96 5.72
C ALA A 133 10.24 23.64 6.51
N THR A 134 9.53 23.65 7.64
CA THR A 134 9.31 22.46 8.48
C THR A 134 8.44 21.38 7.81
N GLN A 135 7.61 21.75 6.84
CA GLN A 135 6.72 20.84 6.13
C GLN A 135 7.21 20.51 4.70
N LYS A 136 8.19 21.27 4.18
CA LYS A 136 8.67 21.16 2.79
C LYS A 136 9.06 19.73 2.44
N HIS A 137 9.82 19.06 3.30
CA HIS A 137 10.26 17.68 3.09
C HIS A 137 9.10 16.70 3.01
N ARG A 138 8.18 16.76 3.97
CA ARG A 138 7.01 15.85 4.02
C ARG A 138 6.04 16.09 2.86
N ARG A 139 5.91 17.34 2.38
CA ARG A 139 5.01 17.68 1.28
C ARG A 139 5.58 17.33 -0.09
N ALA A 140 6.86 17.47 -0.26
CA ALA A 140 7.55 17.09 -1.49
C ALA A 140 7.36 15.58 -1.81
N THR A 141 7.35 14.71 -0.79
CA THR A 141 7.07 13.27 -1.00
C THR A 141 5.64 12.98 -1.52
N GLN A 142 4.74 13.96 -1.44
CA GLN A 142 3.39 13.92 -2.00
C GLN A 142 3.27 14.74 -3.30
N HIS A 143 4.40 15.18 -3.85
CA HIS A 143 4.48 16.09 -5.02
C HIS A 143 3.78 17.44 -4.80
N ILE A 144 3.61 17.89 -3.55
CA ILE A 144 3.04 19.17 -3.21
C ILE A 144 4.17 20.21 -3.20
N VAL A 145 4.11 21.15 -4.14
CA VAL A 145 5.15 22.15 -4.34
C VAL A 145 4.91 23.46 -3.56
N GLY A 146 3.66 23.74 -3.22
CA GLY A 146 3.29 25.01 -2.56
C GLY A 146 1.98 24.90 -1.80
N GLN A 147 1.57 26.02 -1.19
CA GLN A 147 0.27 26.17 -0.55
C GLN A 147 -0.54 27.28 -1.22
N LEU A 148 -1.87 27.14 -1.20
CA LEU A 148 -2.80 28.17 -1.64
C LEU A 148 -3.38 28.88 -0.44
N THR A 149 -3.33 30.21 -0.49
CA THR A 149 -3.96 31.12 0.48
C THR A 149 -5.04 31.95 -0.20
N ASN A 150 -5.92 32.57 0.57
CA ASN A 150 -7.01 33.44 0.08
C ASN A 150 -7.89 32.78 -0.99
N VAL A 151 -8.15 31.46 -0.83
CA VAL A 151 -8.82 30.66 -1.86
C VAL A 151 -10.32 30.94 -1.90
N GLN A 152 -10.79 31.40 -3.04
CA GLN A 152 -12.20 31.49 -3.38
C GLN A 152 -12.54 30.40 -4.40
N VAL A 153 -13.56 29.62 -4.12
CA VAL A 153 -13.98 28.48 -4.95
C VAL A 153 -15.34 28.80 -5.58
N ALA A 154 -15.43 28.64 -6.89
CA ALA A 154 -16.70 28.80 -7.61
C ALA A 154 -17.75 27.78 -7.17
N SER A 155 -18.99 28.04 -7.46
CA SER A 155 -20.11 27.12 -7.18
C SER A 155 -20.27 26.02 -8.20
N THR A 156 -19.78 26.22 -9.43
CA THR A 156 -19.90 25.26 -10.53
C THR A 156 -18.69 24.32 -10.56
N TRP A 157 -18.96 23.02 -10.58
CA TRP A 157 -17.97 21.96 -10.64
C TRP A 157 -18.13 21.11 -11.88
N SER A 158 -17.02 20.60 -12.40
CA SER A 158 -17.00 19.60 -13.47
C SER A 158 -16.66 18.23 -12.88
N ASP A 159 -17.43 17.21 -13.27
CA ASP A 159 -17.27 15.84 -12.76
C ASP A 159 -15.99 15.12 -13.23
N GLY A 160 -15.19 15.75 -14.07
CA GLY A 160 -13.97 15.17 -14.64
C GLY A 160 -14.24 14.10 -15.72
N SER A 161 -13.29 13.20 -15.93
CA SER A 161 -13.36 12.16 -16.95
C SER A 161 -14.47 11.13 -16.68
N ALA A 162 -14.90 10.38 -17.70
CA ALA A 162 -15.89 9.30 -17.56
C ALA A 162 -15.47 8.25 -16.51
N PHE A 163 -14.17 7.95 -16.46
CA PHE A 163 -13.61 7.02 -15.49
C PHE A 163 -13.66 7.58 -14.05
N THR A 164 -13.33 8.85 -13.88
CA THR A 164 -13.46 9.57 -12.59
C THR A 164 -14.91 9.57 -12.11
N ARG A 165 -15.85 9.91 -13.00
CA ARG A 165 -17.29 9.90 -12.68
C ARG A 165 -17.77 8.53 -12.21
N ALA A 166 -17.39 7.47 -12.92
CA ALA A 166 -17.76 6.10 -12.53
C ALA A 166 -17.21 5.73 -11.16
N THR A 167 -15.93 6.03 -10.90
CA THR A 167 -15.29 5.77 -9.60
C THR A 167 -15.94 6.58 -8.48
N ASN A 168 -16.19 7.87 -8.68
CA ASN A 168 -16.83 8.73 -7.69
C ASN A 168 -18.27 8.31 -7.42
N ARG A 169 -19.01 7.84 -8.43
CA ARG A 169 -20.36 7.28 -8.25
C ARG A 169 -20.33 6.07 -7.31
N ILE A 170 -19.36 5.18 -7.50
CA ILE A 170 -19.21 4.00 -6.63
C ILE A 170 -18.82 4.42 -5.21
N ARG A 171 -17.91 5.38 -5.04
CA ARG A 171 -17.56 5.92 -3.71
C ARG A 171 -18.76 6.57 -3.01
N ARG A 172 -19.61 7.31 -3.74
CA ARG A 172 -20.85 7.87 -3.19
C ARG A 172 -21.83 6.78 -2.79
N LEU A 173 -21.97 5.70 -3.60
CA LEU A 173 -22.81 4.54 -3.23
C LEU A 173 -22.29 3.83 -1.98
N LEU A 174 -20.96 3.64 -1.86
CA LEU A 174 -20.35 3.10 -0.65
C LEU A 174 -20.59 4.01 0.57
N ALA A 175 -20.47 5.31 0.42
CA ALA A 175 -20.77 6.26 1.49
C ALA A 175 -22.25 6.16 1.91
N THR A 176 -23.19 6.03 0.95
CA THR A 176 -24.61 5.84 1.21
C THR A 176 -24.88 4.50 1.91
N GLY A 177 -24.25 3.41 1.48
CA GLY A 177 -24.36 2.11 2.16
C GLY A 177 -23.79 2.15 3.57
N ALA A 178 -22.63 2.76 3.76
CA ALA A 178 -21.97 2.90 5.05
C ALA A 178 -22.76 3.80 6.02
N SER A 179 -23.51 4.82 5.52
CA SER A 179 -24.34 5.70 6.37
C SER A 179 -25.50 4.97 7.06
N ARG A 180 -25.74 3.69 6.73
CA ARG A 180 -26.63 2.80 7.47
C ARG A 180 -26.07 2.38 8.84
N LEU A 181 -24.77 2.56 9.04
CA LEU A 181 -24.08 2.35 10.31
C LEU A 181 -24.03 3.65 11.11
N PRO A 182 -23.91 3.58 12.45
CA PRO A 182 -23.58 4.77 13.26
C PRO A 182 -22.31 5.46 12.74
N ALA A 183 -22.22 6.78 12.88
CA ALA A 183 -21.18 7.60 12.23
C ALA A 183 -19.75 7.11 12.45
N ASN A 184 -19.37 6.73 13.68
CA ASN A 184 -18.04 6.22 13.98
C ASN A 184 -17.79 4.82 13.37
N GLU A 185 -18.83 3.97 13.37
CA GLU A 185 -18.77 2.63 12.77
C GLU A 185 -18.66 2.74 11.24
N ALA A 186 -19.40 3.66 10.63
CA ALA A 186 -19.32 3.97 9.19
C ALA A 186 -17.93 4.46 8.78
N ALA A 187 -17.35 5.37 9.56
CA ALA A 187 -16.01 5.88 9.32
C ALA A 187 -14.94 4.77 9.40
N LEU A 188 -15.04 3.89 10.40
CA LEU A 188 -14.15 2.74 10.52
C LEU A 188 -14.36 1.73 9.38
N PHE A 189 -15.61 1.43 9.04
CA PHE A 189 -15.93 0.54 7.94
C PHE A 189 -15.34 1.00 6.59
N LEU A 190 -15.51 2.28 6.24
CA LEU A 190 -14.93 2.85 5.01
C LEU A 190 -13.40 2.84 5.05
N GLY A 191 -12.80 3.10 6.21
CA GLY A 191 -11.36 2.94 6.41
C GLY A 191 -10.87 1.52 6.12
N LEU A 192 -11.56 0.51 6.67
CA LEU A 192 -11.21 -0.89 6.46
C LEU A 192 -11.37 -1.34 5.00
N VAL A 193 -12.47 -0.96 4.34
CA VAL A 193 -12.84 -1.49 3.01
C VAL A 193 -12.13 -0.77 1.86
N ILE A 194 -12.10 0.56 1.87
CA ILE A 194 -11.53 1.39 0.79
C ILE A 194 -10.45 2.37 1.26
N GLY A 195 -10.06 2.32 2.55
CA GLY A 195 -9.07 3.21 3.13
C GLY A 195 -9.50 4.67 3.25
N ASP A 196 -10.79 4.93 3.29
CA ASP A 196 -11.30 6.28 3.50
C ASP A 196 -11.33 6.60 5.00
N ASP A 197 -10.26 7.22 5.48
CA ASP A 197 -10.07 7.59 6.89
C ASP A 197 -10.51 9.01 7.25
N ARG A 198 -11.04 9.76 6.26
CA ARG A 198 -11.37 11.21 6.38
C ARG A 198 -12.28 11.56 7.54
N ASN A 199 -13.21 10.69 7.87
CA ASN A 199 -14.22 10.90 8.90
C ASN A 199 -13.88 10.17 10.22
N GLN A 200 -12.68 9.59 10.36
CA GLN A 200 -12.29 8.91 11.59
C GLN A 200 -11.99 9.93 12.70
N PRO A 201 -12.61 9.79 13.90
CA PRO A 201 -12.29 10.61 15.05
C PRO A 201 -10.83 10.44 15.47
N ARG A 202 -10.23 11.50 16.03
CA ARG A 202 -8.84 11.43 16.55
C ARG A 202 -8.64 10.34 17.59
N GLU A 203 -9.64 10.12 18.43
CA GLU A 203 -9.63 9.04 19.43
C GLU A 203 -9.49 7.66 18.78
N MET A 204 -10.21 7.43 17.67
CA MET A 204 -10.12 6.21 16.89
C MET A 204 -8.73 6.04 16.28
N ILE A 205 -8.20 7.07 15.63
CA ILE A 205 -6.86 7.05 15.03
C ILE A 205 -5.80 6.74 16.10
N ASN A 206 -5.90 7.35 17.30
CA ASN A 206 -4.99 7.10 18.39
C ASN A 206 -5.13 5.68 18.95
N ALA A 207 -6.36 5.16 19.11
CA ALA A 207 -6.60 3.81 19.58
C ALA A 207 -5.97 2.76 18.62
N PHE A 208 -6.14 2.93 17.32
CA PHE A 208 -5.53 2.05 16.31
C PHE A 208 -4.00 2.17 16.27
N ARG A 209 -3.46 3.38 16.50
CA ARG A 209 -2.00 3.60 16.57
C ARG A 209 -1.38 2.92 17.78
N ASP A 210 -1.94 3.16 18.96
CA ASP A 210 -1.40 2.68 20.23
C ASP A 210 -1.52 1.15 20.34
N SER A 211 -2.60 0.57 19.78
CA SER A 211 -2.80 -0.88 19.71
C SER A 211 -2.00 -1.59 18.62
N GLY A 212 -1.28 -0.86 17.75
CA GLY A 212 -0.53 -1.45 16.61
C GLY A 212 -1.39 -1.86 15.43
N LEU A 213 -2.67 -1.45 15.38
CA LEU A 213 -3.63 -1.80 14.32
C LEU A 213 -3.76 -0.72 13.22
N SER A 214 -2.93 0.33 13.21
CA SER A 214 -3.01 1.43 12.22
C SER A 214 -3.00 0.96 10.76
N HIS A 215 -2.36 -0.18 10.48
CA HIS A 215 -2.31 -0.75 9.15
C HIS A 215 -3.65 -1.28 8.65
N LEU A 216 -4.64 -1.50 9.52
CA LEU A 216 -6.00 -1.92 9.13
C LEU A 216 -6.84 -0.75 8.62
N THR A 217 -6.65 0.46 9.16
CA THR A 217 -7.39 1.67 8.74
C THR A 217 -6.77 2.35 7.52
N ALA A 218 -5.49 2.10 7.25
CA ALA A 218 -4.86 2.43 5.98
C ALA A 218 -5.09 1.30 4.98
N VAL A 219 -5.38 1.63 3.71
CA VAL A 219 -5.53 0.57 2.69
C VAL A 219 -4.25 -0.24 2.63
N SER A 220 -4.41 -1.54 2.82
CA SER A 220 -3.29 -2.48 2.78
C SER A 220 -3.26 -3.29 1.48
N GLY A 221 -2.11 -3.89 1.17
CA GLY A 221 -2.02 -4.84 0.07
C GLY A 221 -2.95 -6.05 0.21
N GLN A 222 -3.41 -6.33 1.43
CA GLN A 222 -4.36 -7.39 1.73
C GLN A 222 -5.74 -7.14 1.10
N ASN A 223 -6.15 -5.87 0.98
CA ASN A 223 -7.43 -5.50 0.35
C ASN A 223 -7.46 -5.91 -1.13
N ILE A 224 -6.34 -5.86 -1.84
CA ILE A 224 -6.21 -6.38 -3.21
C ILE A 224 -6.52 -7.89 -3.24
N ALA A 225 -5.98 -8.67 -2.31
CA ALA A 225 -6.24 -10.11 -2.24
C ALA A 225 -7.72 -10.40 -1.96
N PHE A 226 -8.35 -9.63 -1.07
CA PHE A 226 -9.78 -9.78 -0.76
C PHE A 226 -10.67 -9.40 -1.94
N VAL A 227 -10.38 -8.32 -2.66
CA VAL A 227 -11.13 -7.94 -3.85
C VAL A 227 -11.02 -8.99 -4.94
N LEU A 228 -9.81 -9.54 -5.18
CA LEU A 228 -9.62 -10.63 -6.13
C LEU A 228 -10.34 -11.91 -5.67
N ALA A 229 -10.32 -12.22 -4.36
CA ALA A 229 -11.05 -13.36 -3.81
C ALA A 229 -12.56 -13.19 -3.96
N ALA A 230 -13.11 -11.99 -3.72
CA ALA A 230 -14.52 -11.69 -3.94
C ALA A 230 -14.91 -11.78 -5.43
N ALA A 231 -14.03 -11.41 -6.35
CA ALA A 231 -14.23 -11.50 -7.78
C ALA A 231 -13.98 -12.93 -8.34
N ALA A 232 -13.30 -13.80 -7.60
CA ALA A 232 -12.86 -15.12 -8.08
C ALA A 232 -13.99 -15.98 -8.63
N PRO A 233 -15.21 -16.07 -8.03
CA PRO A 233 -16.30 -16.89 -8.57
C PRO A 233 -16.70 -16.50 -10.00
N LEU A 234 -16.58 -15.21 -10.34
CA LEU A 234 -16.84 -14.69 -11.68
C LEU A 234 -15.63 -14.93 -12.60
N LEU A 235 -14.43 -14.59 -12.13
CA LEU A 235 -13.20 -14.70 -12.90
C LEU A 235 -12.88 -16.15 -13.32
N THR A 236 -13.13 -17.12 -12.45
CA THR A 236 -12.86 -18.54 -12.74
C THR A 236 -13.75 -19.12 -13.83
N ARG A 237 -14.93 -18.53 -14.08
CA ARG A 237 -15.85 -18.93 -15.16
C ARG A 237 -15.46 -18.38 -16.53
N MET A 238 -14.50 -17.44 -16.58
CA MET A 238 -14.08 -16.79 -17.82
C MET A 238 -13.01 -17.59 -18.55
N ARG A 239 -12.96 -17.45 -19.89
CA ARG A 239 -11.87 -17.97 -20.71
C ARG A 239 -10.54 -17.34 -20.27
N PRO A 240 -9.37 -18.02 -20.41
CA PRO A 240 -8.09 -17.56 -19.86
C PRO A 240 -7.70 -16.11 -20.24
N ARG A 241 -7.88 -15.73 -21.51
CA ARG A 241 -7.59 -14.34 -21.96
C ARG A 241 -8.54 -13.30 -21.35
N ALA A 242 -9.84 -13.61 -21.32
CA ALA A 242 -10.84 -12.73 -20.72
C ALA A 242 -10.62 -12.61 -19.21
N ARG A 243 -10.25 -13.70 -18.53
CA ARG A 243 -9.88 -13.70 -17.10
C ARG A 243 -8.68 -12.82 -16.82
N LEU A 244 -7.63 -12.90 -17.66
CA LEU A 244 -6.46 -12.02 -17.52
C LEU A 244 -6.87 -10.55 -17.61
N VAL A 245 -7.59 -10.15 -18.67
CA VAL A 245 -8.04 -8.77 -18.86
C VAL A 245 -8.93 -8.30 -17.73
N ALA A 246 -9.90 -9.13 -17.31
CA ALA A 246 -10.79 -8.82 -16.20
C ALA A 246 -10.04 -8.68 -14.88
N THR A 247 -9.05 -9.53 -14.60
CA THR A 247 -8.22 -9.42 -13.40
C THR A 247 -7.42 -8.13 -13.39
N LEU A 248 -6.76 -7.78 -14.51
CA LEU A 248 -6.02 -6.52 -14.62
C LEU A 248 -6.95 -5.30 -14.50
N PHE A 249 -8.15 -5.38 -15.06
CA PHE A 249 -9.16 -4.34 -14.91
C PHE A 249 -9.59 -4.16 -13.45
N VAL A 250 -9.88 -5.24 -12.72
CA VAL A 250 -10.24 -5.19 -11.29
C VAL A 250 -9.12 -4.58 -10.47
N LEU A 251 -7.86 -4.95 -10.74
CA LEU A 251 -6.69 -4.37 -10.07
C LEU A 251 -6.56 -2.87 -10.33
N ALA A 252 -6.65 -2.45 -11.58
CA ALA A 252 -6.57 -1.04 -11.97
C ALA A 252 -7.73 -0.24 -11.37
N TRP A 253 -8.96 -0.76 -11.48
CA TRP A 253 -10.15 -0.12 -10.95
C TRP A 253 -10.08 0.05 -9.42
N PHE A 254 -9.70 -0.99 -8.68
CA PHE A 254 -9.57 -0.91 -7.23
C PHE A 254 -8.46 0.05 -6.81
N THR A 255 -7.34 0.09 -7.54
CA THR A 255 -6.26 1.06 -7.30
C THR A 255 -6.77 2.50 -7.42
N VAL A 256 -7.60 2.79 -8.42
CA VAL A 256 -8.20 4.14 -8.56
C VAL A 256 -9.27 4.40 -7.50
N LEU A 257 -10.07 3.39 -7.16
CA LEU A 257 -11.07 3.49 -6.08
C LEU A 257 -10.44 3.89 -4.74
N THR A 258 -9.24 3.39 -4.46
CA THR A 258 -8.45 3.66 -3.25
C THR A 258 -7.48 4.83 -3.40
N ARG A 259 -7.62 5.66 -4.46
CA ARG A 259 -6.79 6.85 -4.73
C ARG A 259 -5.30 6.54 -4.93
N ALA A 260 -4.99 5.36 -5.46
CA ALA A 260 -3.62 4.91 -5.76
C ALA A 260 -2.68 5.00 -4.53
N GLU A 261 -3.19 4.67 -3.35
CA GLU A 261 -2.36 4.58 -2.14
C GLU A 261 -1.13 3.72 -2.39
N PRO A 262 0.07 4.12 -1.95
CA PRO A 262 1.33 3.44 -2.29
C PRO A 262 1.35 1.95 -1.94
N SER A 263 0.67 1.56 -0.85
CA SER A 263 0.55 0.15 -0.44
C SER A 263 -0.30 -0.67 -1.40
N VAL A 264 -1.40 -0.09 -1.90
CA VAL A 264 -2.29 -0.72 -2.89
C VAL A 264 -1.61 -0.78 -4.25
N LEU A 265 -0.99 0.32 -4.67
CA LEU A 265 -0.27 0.38 -5.96
C LEU A 265 0.79 -0.72 -6.05
N ARG A 266 1.58 -0.92 -4.98
CA ARG A 266 2.57 -1.99 -4.90
C ARG A 266 1.91 -3.38 -5.00
N ALA A 267 0.86 -3.62 -4.23
CA ALA A 267 0.19 -4.93 -4.21
C ALA A 267 -0.50 -5.22 -5.55
N ALA A 268 -1.13 -4.22 -6.17
CA ALA A 268 -1.72 -4.34 -7.50
C ALA A 268 -0.67 -4.62 -8.57
N ALA A 269 0.48 -3.93 -8.53
CA ALA A 269 1.60 -4.17 -9.44
C ALA A 269 2.16 -5.60 -9.27
N MET A 270 2.38 -6.05 -8.02
CA MET A 270 2.83 -7.44 -7.76
C MET A 270 1.82 -8.47 -8.26
N ALA A 271 0.53 -8.25 -8.01
CA ALA A 271 -0.52 -9.15 -8.50
C ALA A 271 -0.57 -9.16 -10.03
N ALA A 272 -0.48 -8.00 -10.68
CA ALA A 272 -0.44 -7.89 -12.14
C ALA A 272 0.76 -8.63 -12.74
N ILE A 273 1.97 -8.40 -12.21
CA ILE A 273 3.19 -9.11 -12.65
C ILE A 273 3.01 -10.62 -12.45
N SER A 274 2.50 -11.05 -11.29
CA SER A 274 2.30 -12.48 -11.00
C SER A 274 1.31 -13.13 -11.97
N VAL A 275 0.20 -12.48 -12.29
CA VAL A 275 -0.81 -12.98 -13.23
C VAL A 275 -0.24 -13.00 -14.66
N LEU A 276 0.50 -11.99 -15.07
CA LEU A 276 1.17 -11.95 -16.38
C LEU A 276 2.21 -13.07 -16.51
N CYS A 277 3.08 -13.26 -15.52
CA CYS A 277 4.06 -14.35 -15.51
C CYS A 277 3.37 -15.72 -15.53
N PHE A 278 2.33 -15.90 -14.74
CA PHE A 278 1.56 -17.14 -14.72
C PHE A 278 0.93 -17.46 -16.08
N THR A 279 0.31 -16.46 -16.72
CA THR A 279 -0.30 -16.66 -18.06
C THR A 279 0.73 -16.86 -19.18
N ALA A 280 1.95 -16.34 -19.00
CA ALA A 280 3.08 -16.59 -19.90
C ALA A 280 3.79 -17.95 -19.64
N GLY A 281 3.36 -18.70 -18.61
CA GLY A 281 4.01 -19.97 -18.23
C GLY A 281 5.34 -19.79 -17.49
N TRP A 282 5.64 -18.58 -17.01
CA TRP A 282 6.90 -18.30 -16.29
C TRP A 282 6.75 -18.57 -14.79
N GLN A 283 7.65 -19.39 -14.26
CA GLN A 283 7.74 -19.63 -12.82
C GLN A 283 8.71 -18.64 -12.20
N VAL A 284 8.17 -17.58 -11.58
CA VAL A 284 8.97 -16.52 -10.95
C VAL A 284 8.86 -16.63 -9.44
N LYS A 285 10.01 -16.51 -8.74
CA LYS A 285 10.05 -16.49 -7.28
C LYS A 285 9.38 -15.21 -6.76
N SER A 286 8.54 -15.33 -5.73
CA SER A 286 7.81 -14.19 -5.14
C SER A 286 8.73 -13.03 -4.71
N LEU A 287 9.93 -13.34 -4.25
CA LEU A 287 10.92 -12.31 -3.89
C LEU A 287 11.43 -11.53 -5.11
N ALA A 288 11.60 -12.20 -6.26
CA ALA A 288 11.97 -11.53 -7.51
C ALA A 288 10.84 -10.64 -8.03
N VAL A 289 9.58 -11.09 -7.91
CA VAL A 289 8.40 -10.25 -8.22
C VAL A 289 8.36 -9.00 -7.33
N LEU A 290 8.61 -9.15 -6.03
CA LEU A 290 8.68 -8.02 -5.11
C LEU A 290 9.80 -7.05 -5.50
N ALA A 291 11.01 -7.56 -5.76
CA ALA A 291 12.15 -6.74 -6.16
C ALA A 291 11.88 -5.98 -7.46
N LEU A 292 11.33 -6.65 -8.47
CA LEU A 292 10.96 -6.03 -9.75
C LEU A 292 9.87 -4.95 -9.57
N CYS A 293 8.88 -5.24 -8.73
CA CYS A 293 7.80 -4.29 -8.42
C CYS A 293 8.34 -3.04 -7.72
N VAL A 294 9.17 -3.22 -6.67
CA VAL A 294 9.79 -2.10 -5.92
C VAL A 294 10.67 -1.27 -6.85
N ALA A 295 11.55 -1.90 -7.63
CA ALA A 295 12.41 -1.21 -8.59
C ALA A 295 11.59 -0.44 -9.63
N GLY A 296 10.58 -1.07 -10.24
CA GLY A 296 9.72 -0.44 -11.23
C GLY A 296 8.94 0.76 -10.67
N LEU A 297 8.37 0.64 -9.49
CA LEU A 297 7.65 1.74 -8.84
C LEU A 297 8.56 2.91 -8.48
N VAL A 298 9.77 2.64 -7.98
CA VAL A 298 10.76 3.69 -7.67
C VAL A 298 11.30 4.36 -8.95
N VAL A 299 11.41 3.65 -10.06
CA VAL A 299 11.73 4.26 -11.36
C VAL A 299 10.62 5.19 -11.84
N ILE A 300 9.35 4.80 -11.66
CA ILE A 300 8.19 5.63 -12.03
C ILE A 300 8.11 6.87 -11.13
N ASP A 301 8.17 6.66 -9.82
CA ASP A 301 8.10 7.72 -8.80
C ASP A 301 9.21 7.56 -7.76
N PRO A 302 10.36 8.26 -7.90
CA PRO A 302 11.46 8.21 -6.94
C PRO A 302 11.08 8.71 -5.54
N MET A 303 10.03 9.54 -5.42
CA MET A 303 9.58 10.06 -4.13
C MET A 303 8.99 8.97 -3.21
N LEU A 304 8.60 7.81 -3.76
CA LEU A 304 8.17 6.65 -2.97
C LEU A 304 9.25 6.16 -2.00
N MET A 305 10.54 6.34 -2.33
CA MET A 305 11.66 5.99 -1.43
C MET A 305 11.64 6.76 -0.10
N TRP A 306 11.03 7.94 -0.07
CA TRP A 306 10.92 8.78 1.11
C TRP A 306 9.61 8.58 1.88
N GLN A 307 8.73 7.72 1.39
CA GLN A 307 7.46 7.40 2.03
C GLN A 307 7.61 6.19 2.95
N VAL A 308 7.45 6.40 4.26
CA VAL A 308 7.54 5.34 5.27
C VAL A 308 6.57 4.20 4.99
N GLY A 309 5.34 4.51 4.56
CA GLY A 309 4.33 3.51 4.21
C GLY A 309 4.76 2.56 3.08
N PHE A 310 5.54 3.05 2.11
CA PHE A 310 6.09 2.22 1.04
C PHE A 310 7.08 1.17 1.57
N TRP A 311 7.99 1.58 2.46
CA TRP A 311 8.96 0.69 3.08
C TRP A 311 8.33 -0.29 4.07
N MET A 312 7.36 0.18 4.88
CA MET A 312 6.61 -0.70 5.77
C MET A 312 5.88 -1.80 4.98
N SER A 313 5.21 -1.43 3.89
CA SER A 313 4.47 -2.38 3.07
C SER A 313 5.40 -3.35 2.32
N SER A 314 6.52 -2.87 1.79
CA SER A 314 7.53 -3.71 1.12
C SER A 314 8.22 -4.64 2.11
N GLY A 315 8.59 -4.14 3.29
CA GLY A 315 9.20 -4.90 4.36
C GLY A 315 8.28 -5.99 4.91
N ALA A 316 7.00 -5.67 5.16
CA ALA A 316 6.01 -6.67 5.57
C ALA A 316 5.90 -7.81 4.55
N THR A 317 5.85 -7.47 3.25
CA THR A 317 5.76 -8.48 2.19
C THR A 317 7.04 -9.32 2.10
N ALA A 318 8.22 -8.71 2.21
CA ALA A 318 9.50 -9.44 2.26
C ALA A 318 9.53 -10.39 3.47
N GLY A 319 9.15 -9.89 4.64
CA GLY A 319 9.03 -10.70 5.86
C GLY A 319 8.11 -11.90 5.68
N LEU A 320 6.93 -11.70 5.09
CA LEU A 320 5.99 -12.79 4.79
C LEU A 320 6.58 -13.82 3.83
N ILE A 321 7.23 -13.39 2.75
CA ILE A 321 7.81 -14.29 1.75
C ILE A 321 8.93 -15.15 2.37
N VAL A 322 9.76 -14.56 3.22
CA VAL A 322 10.98 -15.20 3.74
C VAL A 322 10.71 -15.95 5.05
N LEU A 323 9.96 -15.34 5.98
CA LEU A 323 9.89 -15.80 7.37
C LEU A 323 8.61 -16.58 7.71
N MET A 324 7.51 -16.44 6.95
CA MET A 324 6.23 -17.07 7.32
C MET A 324 6.37 -18.60 7.48
N LYS A 325 6.96 -19.28 6.49
CA LYS A 325 7.11 -20.76 6.53
C LYS A 325 8.00 -21.25 7.67
N PRO A 326 9.24 -20.72 7.88
CA PRO A 326 10.07 -21.13 9.01
C PRO A 326 9.43 -20.82 10.37
N LEU A 327 8.79 -19.67 10.54
CA LEU A 327 8.08 -19.34 11.78
C LEU A 327 6.88 -20.26 12.03
N GLN A 328 6.12 -20.59 10.99
CA GLN A 328 5.01 -21.54 11.12
C GLN A 328 5.50 -22.91 11.60
N ARG A 329 6.60 -23.43 11.03
CA ARG A 329 7.23 -24.70 11.47
C ARG A 329 7.71 -24.59 12.91
N PHE A 330 8.34 -23.49 13.29
CA PHE A 330 8.80 -23.25 14.65
C PHE A 330 7.62 -23.25 15.65
N PHE A 331 6.53 -22.53 15.39
CA PHE A 331 5.36 -22.54 16.28
C PHE A 331 4.69 -23.92 16.36
N GLN A 332 4.65 -24.66 15.26
CA GLN A 332 4.15 -26.04 15.26
C GLN A 332 5.04 -26.97 16.09
N SER A 333 6.38 -26.81 16.03
CA SER A 333 7.29 -27.59 16.89
C SER A 333 7.16 -27.25 18.38
N CYS A 334 6.69 -26.03 18.69
CA CYS A 334 6.32 -25.62 20.06
C CYS A 334 4.89 -26.09 20.47
N HIS A 335 4.30 -27.05 19.76
CA HIS A 335 2.95 -27.60 20.02
C HIS A 335 1.82 -26.56 19.92
N VAL A 336 2.02 -25.43 19.25
CA VAL A 336 0.95 -24.45 18.99
C VAL A 336 -0.01 -25.07 17.96
N PRO A 337 -1.35 -25.12 18.24
CA PRO A 337 -2.33 -25.64 17.29
C PRO A 337 -2.25 -24.95 15.93
N GLY A 338 -2.35 -25.72 14.83
CA GLY A 338 -2.18 -25.20 13.47
C GLY A 338 -3.10 -24.01 13.13
N LEU A 339 -4.29 -23.99 13.73
CA LEU A 339 -5.25 -22.87 13.59
C LEU A 339 -4.70 -21.54 14.11
N ILE A 340 -3.82 -21.55 15.13
CA ILE A 340 -3.20 -20.37 15.74
C ILE A 340 -1.79 -20.15 15.18
N ALA A 341 -1.04 -21.23 14.89
CA ALA A 341 0.34 -21.17 14.41
C ALA A 341 0.47 -20.37 13.10
N GLN A 342 -0.46 -20.52 12.17
CA GLN A 342 -0.41 -19.81 10.89
C GLN A 342 -0.67 -18.31 11.03
N PRO A 343 -1.73 -17.81 11.69
CA PRO A 343 -1.93 -16.38 11.94
C PRO A 343 -0.78 -15.77 12.75
N LEU A 344 -0.28 -16.48 13.76
CA LEU A 344 0.85 -16.03 14.58
C LEU A 344 2.13 -15.88 13.76
N ALA A 345 2.45 -16.88 12.93
CA ALA A 345 3.60 -16.83 12.01
C ALA A 345 3.50 -15.68 11.02
N THR A 346 2.30 -15.47 10.45
CA THR A 346 2.03 -14.40 9.51
C THR A 346 2.23 -13.02 10.15
N THR A 347 1.67 -12.81 11.33
CA THR A 347 1.78 -11.53 12.06
C THR A 347 3.23 -11.27 12.47
N THR A 348 3.90 -12.29 13.04
CA THR A 348 5.32 -12.17 13.45
C THR A 348 6.23 -11.91 12.26
N ALA A 349 6.05 -12.60 11.13
CA ALA A 349 6.82 -12.39 9.92
C ALA A 349 6.65 -10.95 9.37
N ALA A 350 5.43 -10.44 9.36
CA ALA A 350 5.14 -9.07 8.94
C ALA A 350 5.76 -8.04 9.92
N GLN A 351 5.65 -8.25 11.22
CA GLN A 351 6.24 -7.36 12.23
C GLN A 351 7.77 -7.31 12.14
N ILE A 352 8.43 -8.46 11.98
CA ILE A 352 9.89 -8.50 11.79
C ILE A 352 10.27 -7.74 10.51
N GLY A 353 9.54 -7.96 9.41
CA GLY A 353 9.78 -7.27 8.15
C GLY A 353 9.57 -5.75 8.21
N THR A 354 8.67 -5.27 9.09
CA THR A 354 8.40 -3.84 9.28
C THR A 354 9.20 -3.22 10.42
N ALA A 355 9.89 -4.00 11.24
CA ALA A 355 10.57 -3.52 12.45
C ALA A 355 11.59 -2.42 12.15
N LEU A 356 12.42 -2.60 11.13
CA LEU A 356 13.43 -1.60 10.75
C LEU A 356 12.81 -0.28 10.27
N PRO A 357 11.93 -0.24 9.25
CA PRO A 357 11.31 1.01 8.83
C PRO A 357 10.45 1.65 9.93
N MET A 358 9.82 0.85 10.79
CA MET A 358 9.05 1.37 11.93
C MET A 358 9.97 2.03 12.98
N TYR A 359 11.09 1.39 13.32
CA TYR A 359 12.06 1.96 14.25
C TYR A 359 12.68 3.26 13.72
N MET A 360 13.06 3.28 12.44
CA MET A 360 13.61 4.48 11.79
C MET A 360 12.62 5.65 11.74
N ALA A 361 11.33 5.36 11.56
CA ALA A 361 10.30 6.40 11.42
C ALA A 361 9.72 6.88 12.76
N PHE A 362 9.58 5.99 13.73
CA PHE A 362 8.84 6.25 14.97
C PHE A 362 9.66 6.03 16.24
N GLY A 363 10.90 5.52 16.15
CA GLY A 363 11.80 5.25 17.27
C GLY A 363 11.33 4.13 18.22
N ARG A 364 10.23 3.45 17.91
CA ARG A 364 9.65 2.39 18.75
C ARG A 364 8.93 1.33 17.91
N VAL A 365 8.92 0.11 18.44
CA VAL A 365 8.12 -1.01 17.92
C VAL A 365 7.18 -1.45 19.04
N SER A 366 5.89 -1.52 18.77
CA SER A 366 4.89 -1.93 19.78
C SER A 366 4.66 -3.45 19.73
N PRO A 367 4.99 -4.20 20.78
CA PRO A 367 4.76 -5.64 20.83
C PRO A 367 3.29 -6.01 20.97
N ILE A 368 2.44 -5.08 21.48
CA ILE A 368 1.01 -5.32 21.69
C ILE A 368 0.28 -5.65 20.37
N GLY A 369 0.81 -5.12 19.25
CA GLY A 369 0.29 -5.40 17.90
C GLY A 369 0.24 -6.89 17.56
N LEU A 370 1.09 -7.73 18.16
CA LEU A 370 1.05 -9.17 17.91
C LEU A 370 -0.25 -9.79 18.44
N ILE A 371 -0.64 -9.42 19.65
CA ILE A 371 -1.85 -9.93 20.30
C ILE A 371 -3.10 -9.33 19.64
N THR A 372 -3.13 -8.02 19.46
CA THR A 372 -4.28 -7.35 18.86
C THR A 372 -4.56 -7.79 17.45
N ASN A 373 -3.52 -8.06 16.64
CA ASN A 373 -3.66 -8.59 15.29
C ASN A 373 -4.29 -9.99 15.26
N LEU A 374 -3.95 -10.84 16.21
CA LEU A 374 -4.52 -12.19 16.31
C LEU A 374 -6.05 -12.17 16.42
N PHE A 375 -6.60 -11.17 17.13
CA PHE A 375 -8.04 -11.02 17.35
C PHE A 375 -8.73 -10.09 16.34
N ALA A 376 -8.05 -9.06 15.86
CA ALA A 376 -8.64 -8.07 14.94
C ALA A 376 -8.61 -8.53 13.48
N VAL A 377 -7.47 -9.07 13.01
CA VAL A 377 -7.24 -9.35 11.58
C VAL A 377 -8.23 -10.37 10.99
N PRO A 378 -8.59 -11.49 11.66
CA PRO A 378 -9.54 -12.44 11.10
C PRO A 378 -10.91 -11.81 10.82
N ILE A 379 -11.41 -11.01 11.76
CA ILE A 379 -12.73 -10.36 11.63
C ILE A 379 -12.66 -9.19 10.64
N ALA A 380 -11.60 -8.38 10.71
CA ALA A 380 -11.35 -7.33 9.73
C ALA A 380 -11.27 -7.91 8.31
N GLY A 381 -10.64 -9.08 8.14
CA GLY A 381 -10.55 -9.78 6.86
C GLY A 381 -11.92 -10.16 6.30
N VAL A 382 -12.83 -10.65 7.13
CA VAL A 382 -14.22 -10.92 6.72
C VAL A 382 -14.92 -9.63 6.32
N VAL A 383 -14.80 -8.55 7.11
CA VAL A 383 -15.38 -7.24 6.79
C VAL A 383 -14.82 -6.70 5.47
N MET A 384 -13.52 -6.83 5.21
CA MET A 384 -12.89 -6.38 3.96
C MET A 384 -13.33 -7.22 2.75
N LEU A 385 -13.45 -8.54 2.92
CA LEU A 385 -13.81 -9.47 1.85
C LEU A 385 -15.27 -9.26 1.37
N VAL A 386 -16.21 -9.21 2.31
CA VAL A 386 -17.65 -9.14 2.01
C VAL A 386 -18.18 -7.72 2.08
N GLY A 387 -17.50 -6.82 2.79
CA GLY A 387 -17.99 -5.47 3.07
C GLY A 387 -18.21 -4.63 1.83
N LEU A 388 -17.32 -4.69 0.85
CA LEU A 388 -17.46 -3.92 -0.39
C LEU A 388 -18.74 -4.32 -1.16
N PRO A 389 -18.98 -5.58 -1.53
CA PRO A 389 -20.21 -5.95 -2.23
C PRO A 389 -21.47 -5.72 -1.38
N VAL A 390 -21.43 -6.03 -0.09
CA VAL A 390 -22.56 -5.84 0.83
C VAL A 390 -22.94 -4.35 0.93
N CYS A 391 -21.95 -3.49 1.09
CA CYS A 391 -22.17 -2.05 1.19
C CYS A 391 -22.72 -1.43 -0.11
N LEU A 392 -22.24 -1.89 -1.28
CA LEU A 392 -22.81 -1.47 -2.57
C LEU A 392 -24.28 -1.84 -2.69
N VAL A 393 -24.62 -3.08 -2.32
CA VAL A 393 -26.02 -3.53 -2.32
C VAL A 393 -26.87 -2.71 -1.35
N ALA A 394 -26.39 -2.49 -0.12
CA ALA A 394 -27.08 -1.69 0.88
C ALA A 394 -27.28 -0.23 0.44
N GLY A 395 -26.31 0.35 -0.30
CA GLY A 395 -26.41 1.69 -0.87
C GLY A 395 -27.45 1.83 -1.99
N MET A 396 -27.81 0.72 -2.63
CA MET A 396 -28.84 0.67 -3.69
C MET A 396 -30.24 0.36 -3.14
N MET A 397 -30.35 -0.07 -1.89
CA MET A 397 -31.61 -0.50 -1.26
C MET A 397 -32.28 0.64 -0.48
N SER A 398 -33.57 0.48 -0.18
CA SER A 398 -34.30 1.36 0.74
C SER A 398 -33.73 1.30 2.15
N ALA A 399 -34.02 2.31 2.98
CA ALA A 399 -33.41 2.47 4.30
C ALA A 399 -33.49 1.19 5.16
N GLY A 400 -34.69 0.64 5.40
CA GLY A 400 -34.87 -0.50 6.30
C GLY A 400 -34.19 -1.79 5.82
N LEU A 401 -34.23 -2.08 4.52
CA LEU A 401 -33.56 -3.26 3.97
C LEU A 401 -32.03 -3.08 3.97
N GLY A 402 -31.54 -1.88 3.65
CA GLY A 402 -30.11 -1.57 3.70
C GLY A 402 -29.54 -1.72 5.10
N ASP A 403 -30.28 -1.31 6.14
CA ASP A 403 -29.87 -1.44 7.54
C ASP A 403 -29.74 -2.93 7.94
N MET A 404 -30.68 -3.77 7.53
CA MET A 404 -30.62 -5.23 7.78
C MET A 404 -29.39 -5.86 7.10
N VAL A 405 -29.11 -5.49 5.86
CA VAL A 405 -27.98 -6.02 5.09
C VAL A 405 -26.65 -5.59 5.71
N MET A 406 -26.57 -4.41 6.30
CA MET A 406 -25.35 -3.90 6.97
C MET A 406 -25.17 -4.39 8.41
N LEU A 407 -26.17 -5.04 9.02
CA LEU A 407 -26.12 -5.49 10.40
C LEU A 407 -24.94 -6.44 10.70
N PRO A 408 -24.64 -7.46 9.90
CA PRO A 408 -23.46 -8.32 10.11
C PRO A 408 -22.15 -7.53 10.08
N MET A 409 -22.04 -6.53 9.17
CA MET A 409 -20.85 -5.66 9.07
C MET A 409 -20.67 -4.81 10.32
N ARG A 410 -21.76 -4.34 10.91
CA ARG A 410 -21.76 -3.60 12.18
C ARG A 410 -21.10 -4.40 13.30
N PHE A 411 -21.44 -5.68 13.48
CA PHE A 411 -20.81 -6.50 14.49
C PHE A 411 -19.32 -6.69 14.26
N GLY A 412 -18.89 -6.94 13.01
CA GLY A 412 -17.48 -7.07 12.67
C GLY A 412 -16.68 -5.78 12.93
N VAL A 413 -17.23 -4.62 12.54
CA VAL A 413 -16.59 -3.32 12.76
C VAL A 413 -16.48 -3.00 14.27
N ARG A 414 -17.54 -3.27 15.05
CA ARG A 414 -17.52 -3.08 16.53
C ARG A 414 -16.51 -3.98 17.21
N TRP A 415 -16.36 -5.23 16.76
CA TRP A 415 -15.34 -6.13 17.28
C TRP A 415 -13.94 -5.56 17.06
N VAL A 416 -13.62 -5.15 15.83
CA VAL A 416 -12.31 -4.55 15.51
C VAL A 416 -12.06 -3.30 16.34
N TRP A 417 -13.08 -2.47 16.53
CA TRP A 417 -13.02 -1.29 17.39
C TRP A 417 -12.73 -1.65 18.86
N TRP A 418 -13.43 -2.63 19.39
CA TRP A 418 -13.20 -3.07 20.77
C TRP A 418 -11.79 -3.61 21.00
N VAL A 419 -11.30 -4.42 20.08
CA VAL A 419 -9.91 -4.92 20.14
C VAL A 419 -8.91 -3.76 20.12
N ALA A 420 -9.13 -2.74 19.30
CA ALA A 420 -8.28 -1.55 19.26
C ALA A 420 -8.29 -0.78 20.60
N VAL A 421 -9.46 -0.57 21.21
CA VAL A 421 -9.61 0.15 22.50
C VAL A 421 -8.96 -0.63 23.64
N ILE A 422 -9.18 -1.96 23.71
CA ILE A 422 -8.55 -2.81 24.71
C ILE A 422 -7.02 -2.79 24.53
N GLY A 423 -6.55 -2.96 23.31
CA GLY A 423 -5.13 -2.90 22.97
C GLY A 423 -4.48 -1.57 23.36
N GLN A 424 -5.17 -0.44 23.15
CA GLN A 424 -4.70 0.86 23.59
C GLN A 424 -4.56 0.95 25.11
N ARG A 425 -5.56 0.43 25.85
CA ARG A 425 -5.51 0.42 27.33
C ARG A 425 -4.32 -0.41 27.83
N CYS A 426 -4.13 -1.61 27.27
CA CYS A 426 -2.98 -2.46 27.60
C CYS A 426 -1.65 -1.79 27.26
N ALA A 427 -1.55 -1.12 26.11
CA ALA A 427 -0.33 -0.39 25.72
C ALA A 427 0.01 0.73 26.71
N LYS A 428 -0.98 1.46 27.21
CA LYS A 428 -0.78 2.52 28.21
C LYS A 428 -0.37 1.99 29.59
N LEU A 429 -0.73 0.75 29.93
CA LEU A 429 -0.31 0.11 31.18
C LEU A 429 1.12 -0.42 31.12
N MET A 430 1.66 -0.64 29.91
CA MET A 430 3.02 -1.14 29.68
C MET A 430 4.04 0.00 29.43
N ALA A 431 3.57 1.22 29.18
CA ALA A 431 4.41 2.41 28.93
C ALA A 431 4.68 3.19 30.20
#